data_bc8bca2342df04c43eabdd254b7ead1a
#
_entry.id   bc8bca2342df04c43eabdd254b7ead1a
#
_cell.length_a   1.000
_cell.length_b   1.000
_cell.length_c   1.000
_cell.angle_alpha   90.00
_cell.angle_beta   90.00
_cell.angle_gamma   90.00
#
_symmetry.space_group_name_H-M   'P 1'
#
loop_
_entity.id
_entity.type
_entity.pdbx_description
1 polymer ?
#
loop_
_entity_poly.entity_id
_entity_poly.type
_entity_poly.pdbx_seq_one_letter_code
_entity_poly.pdbx_strand_id
1 'polypeptide(L)'
;MDKHNFPGNTPDDDDIKGLIKRFEDMLASGDVYYFESDELEEIIDHYFNEGNPTNLKKAIDFALDRYPNVADFKIARAQFLAYNQKTQEALKLLNDVELVEPSNPDIYTTR
;
A
#
# COMPACT_ATOMS: atom_id res chain seq x y z
N MET A 1 -3.08 -8.59 29.79
CA MET A 1 -3.23 -8.65 29.24
C MET A 1 -3.45 -9.40 28.51
N ASP A 2 -3.65 -9.56 28.12
CA ASP A 2 -3.84 -10.36 27.49
C ASP A 2 -4.33 -10.45 26.31
N LYS A 3 -4.80 -9.54 25.70
CA LYS A 3 -5.21 -9.53 24.46
C LYS A 3 -4.22 -9.89 23.51
N HIS A 4 -3.06 -9.53 23.74
CA HIS A 4 -2.10 -9.88 22.82
C HIS A 4 -1.72 -11.26 22.89
N ASN A 5 -2.28 -11.99 23.70
CA ASN A 5 -2.03 -13.36 23.69
C ASN A 5 -2.78 -14.07 22.67
N PHE A 6 -3.64 -13.43 21.92
CA PHE A 6 -4.37 -14.12 20.98
C PHE A 6 -3.49 -14.47 19.90
N PRO A 7 -3.50 -15.60 19.46
CA PRO A 7 -2.74 -16.01 18.34
C PRO A 7 -3.31 -15.42 17.14
N GLY A 8 -4.25 -14.82 17.21
CA GLY A 8 -4.78 -14.35 16.16
C GLY A 8 -3.93 -13.75 15.36
N ASN A 9 -4.00 -13.61 14.46
CA ASN A 9 -3.23 -13.16 13.67
C ASN A 9 -3.58 -11.92 13.07
N THR A 10 -4.68 -11.28 13.37
CA THR A 10 -5.00 -9.98 12.89
C THR A 10 -4.30 -9.00 13.75
N PRO A 11 -3.60 -8.05 13.22
CA PRO A 11 -2.96 -7.05 14.04
C PRO A 11 -4.02 -6.22 14.70
N ASP A 12 -3.80 -5.87 15.92
CA ASP A 12 -4.74 -5.00 16.59
C ASP A 12 -4.31 -3.57 16.43
N ASP A 13 -5.03 -2.66 16.98
CA ASP A 13 -4.74 -1.25 16.81
C ASP A 13 -3.36 -0.89 17.30
N ASP A 14 -2.91 -1.50 18.37
CA ASP A 14 -1.59 -1.17 18.88
C ASP A 14 -0.50 -1.59 17.92
N ASP A 15 -0.66 -2.73 17.26
CA ASP A 15 0.32 -3.17 16.29
C ASP A 15 0.35 -2.23 15.10
N ILE A 16 -0.79 -1.79 14.65
CA ILE A 16 -0.85 -0.87 13.54
C ILE A 16 -0.23 0.46 13.92
N LYS A 17 -0.57 0.95 15.11
CA LYS A 17 0.02 2.22 15.56
C LYS A 17 1.52 2.13 15.67
N GLY A 18 2.04 1.01 16.09
CA GLY A 18 3.48 0.84 16.16
C GLY A 18 4.13 0.89 14.79
N LEU A 19 3.52 0.24 13.81
CA LEU A 19 4.02 0.29 12.46
C LEU A 19 3.99 1.70 11.90
N ILE A 20 2.90 2.40 12.13
CA ILE A 20 2.75 3.75 11.61
C ILE A 20 3.78 4.67 12.25
N LYS A 21 3.94 4.56 13.57
CA LYS A 21 4.92 5.39 14.24
C LYS A 21 6.31 5.13 13.71
N ARG A 22 6.65 3.87 13.49
CA ARG A 22 7.95 3.53 12.99
C ARG A 22 8.18 4.11 11.61
N PHE A 23 7.16 4.03 10.76
CA PHE A 23 7.27 4.59 9.43
C PHE A 23 7.43 6.10 9.48
N GLU A 24 6.65 6.76 10.33
CA GLU A 24 6.74 8.21 10.46
C GLU A 24 8.05 8.66 11.08
N ASP A 25 8.57 7.88 12.03
CA ASP A 25 9.89 8.17 12.58
C ASP A 25 10.96 8.08 11.50
N MET A 26 10.84 7.11 10.63
CA MET A 26 11.77 6.98 9.52
C MET A 26 11.72 8.19 8.61
N LEU A 27 10.50 8.64 8.29
CA LEU A 27 10.36 9.80 7.43
C LEU A 27 10.95 11.04 8.07
N ALA A 28 10.79 11.17 9.37
CA ALA A 28 11.29 12.34 10.07
C ALA A 28 12.79 12.33 10.20
N SER A 29 13.37 11.15 10.40
CA SER A 29 14.81 11.07 10.64
C SER A 29 15.62 11.05 9.36
N GLY A 30 15.01 10.63 8.26
CA GLY A 30 15.75 10.46 7.03
C GLY A 30 16.51 9.16 6.93
N ASP A 31 16.44 8.32 7.95
CA ASP A 31 17.05 7.00 7.88
C ASP A 31 16.15 6.04 7.14
N VAL A 32 16.70 4.92 6.72
CA VAL A 32 15.91 3.92 6.02
C VAL A 32 15.73 2.73 6.95
N TYR A 33 14.49 2.43 7.29
CA TYR A 33 14.17 1.30 8.14
C TYR A 33 13.72 0.13 7.28
N TYR A 34 13.78 -1.05 7.85
CA TYR A 34 13.33 -2.23 7.14
C TYR A 34 11.86 -2.49 7.43
N PHE A 35 11.09 -2.76 6.40
CA PHE A 35 9.70 -3.18 6.52
C PHE A 35 9.47 -4.34 5.56
N GLU A 36 8.68 -5.31 6.01
CA GLU A 36 8.28 -6.38 5.14
C GLU A 36 7.12 -5.93 4.27
N SER A 37 6.90 -6.65 3.18
CA SER A 37 5.87 -6.20 2.23
C SER A 37 4.49 -6.16 2.86
N ASP A 38 4.14 -7.15 3.69
CA ASP A 38 2.82 -7.11 4.31
C ASP A 38 2.72 -6.00 5.35
N GLU A 39 3.81 -5.64 6.00
CA GLU A 39 3.78 -4.48 6.87
C GLU A 39 3.50 -3.20 6.10
N LEU A 40 4.10 -3.09 4.93
CA LEU A 40 3.86 -1.91 4.10
C LEU A 40 2.44 -1.88 3.57
N GLU A 41 1.86 -3.04 3.29
CA GLU A 41 0.47 -3.08 2.89
C GLU A 41 -0.44 -2.53 3.99
N GLU A 42 -0.15 -2.88 5.23
CA GLU A 42 -0.96 -2.36 6.33
C GLU A 42 -0.78 -0.87 6.51
N ILE A 43 0.42 -0.40 6.34
CA ILE A 43 0.68 1.04 6.43
C ILE A 43 -0.08 1.78 5.33
N ILE A 44 -0.06 1.25 4.12
CA ILE A 44 -0.77 1.88 3.01
C ILE A 44 -2.28 1.88 3.28
N ASP A 45 -2.82 0.75 3.73
CA ASP A 45 -4.24 0.68 4.04
C ASP A 45 -4.61 1.69 5.12
N HIS A 46 -3.77 1.83 6.12
CA HIS A 46 -4.04 2.78 7.18
C HIS A 46 -4.18 4.19 6.64
N TYR A 47 -3.26 4.60 5.79
CA TYR A 47 -3.31 5.97 5.26
C TYR A 47 -4.44 6.17 4.28
N PHE A 48 -4.83 5.13 3.55
CA PHE A 48 -6.03 5.21 2.73
C PHE A 48 -7.26 5.46 3.60
N ASN A 49 -7.40 4.68 4.65
CA ASN A 49 -8.56 4.79 5.51
C ASN A 49 -8.58 6.09 6.28
N GLU A 50 -7.40 6.59 6.60
CA GLU A 50 -7.31 7.83 7.35
C GLU A 50 -7.51 9.06 6.47
N GLY A 51 -7.37 8.89 5.18
CA GLY A 51 -7.48 10.03 4.28
C GLY A 51 -6.29 10.95 4.33
N ASN A 52 -5.09 10.38 4.40
CA ASN A 52 -3.86 11.17 4.47
C ASN A 52 -3.08 10.96 3.18
N PRO A 53 -3.35 11.73 2.13
CA PRO A 53 -2.71 11.47 0.84
C PRO A 53 -1.21 11.73 0.84
N THR A 54 -0.75 12.64 1.66
CA THR A 54 0.67 12.93 1.69
C THR A 54 1.48 11.73 2.16
N ASN A 55 1.08 11.15 3.28
CA ASN A 55 1.81 10.01 3.79
C ASN A 55 1.48 8.75 2.98
N LEU A 56 0.28 8.68 2.43
CA LEU A 56 -0.06 7.56 1.56
C LEU A 56 0.88 7.50 0.37
N LYS A 57 1.14 8.64 -0.26
CA LYS A 57 2.04 8.65 -1.39
C LYS A 57 3.44 8.21 -0.97
N LYS A 58 3.90 8.69 0.17
CA LYS A 58 5.23 8.31 0.65
C LYS A 58 5.32 6.82 0.92
N ALA A 59 4.27 6.25 1.50
CA ALA A 59 4.27 4.83 1.79
C ALA A 59 4.27 4.00 0.51
N ILE A 60 3.47 4.40 -0.47
CA ILE A 60 3.42 3.68 -1.73
C ILE A 60 4.75 3.78 -2.45
N ASP A 61 5.34 4.96 -2.50
CA ASP A 61 6.62 5.13 -3.17
C ASP A 61 7.70 4.30 -2.50
N PHE A 62 7.72 4.29 -1.18
CA PHE A 62 8.69 3.49 -0.45
C PHE A 62 8.49 2.00 -0.73
N ALA A 63 7.23 1.57 -0.73
CA ALA A 63 6.92 0.16 -0.96
C ALA A 63 7.36 -0.27 -2.35
N LEU A 64 7.08 0.54 -3.36
CA LEU A 64 7.46 0.18 -4.72
C LEU A 64 8.97 0.23 -4.91
N ASP A 65 9.65 1.11 -4.20
CA ASP A 65 11.08 1.14 -4.27
C ASP A 65 11.69 -0.14 -3.72
N ARG A 66 11.13 -0.67 -2.65
CA ARG A 66 11.66 -1.87 -2.03
C ARG A 66 11.16 -3.15 -2.68
N TYR A 67 9.93 -3.14 -3.13
CA TYR A 67 9.29 -4.34 -3.66
C TYR A 67 8.61 -3.99 -4.97
N PRO A 68 9.40 -3.73 -6.02
CA PRO A 68 8.83 -3.21 -7.26
C PRO A 68 7.93 -4.20 -8.00
N ASN A 69 8.01 -5.47 -7.65
CA ASN A 69 7.24 -6.48 -8.37
C ASN A 69 5.96 -6.88 -7.67
N VAL A 70 5.65 -6.30 -6.53
CA VAL A 70 4.43 -6.66 -5.81
C VAL A 70 3.25 -5.96 -6.46
N ALA A 71 2.33 -6.73 -7.02
CA ALA A 71 1.19 -6.16 -7.74
C ALA A 71 0.32 -5.31 -6.85
N ASP A 72 0.18 -5.68 -5.58
CA ASP A 72 -0.65 -4.91 -4.67
C ASP A 72 -0.17 -3.46 -4.54
N PHE A 73 1.14 -3.26 -4.58
CA PHE A 73 1.66 -1.89 -4.48
C PHE A 73 1.42 -1.12 -5.76
N LYS A 74 1.46 -1.79 -6.91
CA LYS A 74 1.12 -1.12 -8.16
C LYS A 74 -0.34 -0.74 -8.20
N ILE A 75 -1.20 -1.61 -7.68
CA ILE A 75 -2.61 -1.33 -7.60
C ILE A 75 -2.86 -0.15 -6.66
N ALA A 76 -2.17 -0.14 -5.51
CA ALA A 76 -2.31 0.96 -4.58
C ALA A 76 -1.92 2.29 -5.22
N ARG A 77 -0.88 2.27 -6.04
CA ARG A 77 -0.48 3.48 -6.72
C ARG A 77 -1.51 3.92 -7.73
N ALA A 78 -2.08 2.97 -8.45
CA ALA A 78 -3.14 3.31 -9.40
C ALA A 78 -4.34 3.89 -8.68
N GLN A 79 -4.71 3.32 -7.54
CA GLN A 79 -5.81 3.84 -6.76
C GLN A 79 -5.52 5.23 -6.24
N PHE A 80 -4.30 5.46 -5.80
CA PHE A 80 -3.91 6.78 -5.33
C PHE A 80 -4.01 7.81 -6.44
N LEU A 81 -3.52 7.47 -7.62
CA LEU A 81 -3.55 8.39 -8.74
C LEU A 81 -4.97 8.70 -9.17
N ALA A 82 -5.83 7.69 -9.17
CA ALA A 82 -7.23 7.91 -9.48
C ALA A 82 -7.89 8.78 -8.44
N TYR A 83 -7.57 8.55 -7.19
CA TYR A 83 -8.12 9.34 -6.11
C TYR A 83 -7.71 10.80 -6.25
N ASN A 84 -6.56 11.06 -6.84
CA ASN A 84 -6.09 12.41 -7.07
C ASN A 84 -6.38 12.88 -8.47
N GLN A 85 -7.32 12.25 -9.14
CA GLN A 85 -7.80 12.68 -10.44
C GLN A 85 -6.75 12.56 -11.53
N LYS A 86 -5.82 11.66 -11.37
CA LYS A 86 -4.85 11.37 -12.43
C LYS A 86 -5.23 10.07 -13.10
N THR A 87 -6.41 10.09 -13.69
CA THR A 87 -7.04 8.88 -14.17
C THR A 87 -6.22 8.17 -15.23
N GLN A 88 -5.60 8.92 -16.11
CA GLN A 88 -4.86 8.27 -17.19
C GLN A 88 -3.66 7.50 -16.68
N GLU A 89 -2.97 8.05 -15.69
CA GLU A 89 -1.84 7.34 -15.10
C GLU A 89 -2.31 6.09 -14.38
N ALA A 90 -3.44 6.19 -13.71
CA ALA A 90 -3.97 5.04 -13.01
C ALA A 90 -4.32 3.93 -13.98
N LEU A 91 -4.94 4.27 -15.09
CA LEU A 91 -5.28 3.26 -16.08
C LEU A 91 -4.04 2.58 -16.66
N LYS A 92 -2.99 3.35 -16.85
CA LYS A 92 -1.76 2.78 -17.37
C LYS A 92 -1.17 1.76 -16.39
N LEU A 93 -1.18 2.07 -15.10
CA LEU A 93 -0.66 1.14 -14.12
C LEU A 93 -1.52 -0.10 -14.01
N LEU A 94 -2.82 0.04 -14.11
CA LEU A 94 -3.69 -1.12 -14.07
C LEU A 94 -3.51 -1.99 -15.31
N ASN A 95 -3.22 -1.39 -16.44
CA ASN A 95 -2.89 -2.19 -17.62
C ASN A 95 -1.64 -3.01 -17.41
N ASP A 96 -0.66 -2.48 -16.72
CA ASP A 96 0.52 -3.27 -16.39
C ASP A 96 0.17 -4.49 -15.57
N VAL A 97 -0.75 -4.33 -14.62
CA VAL A 97 -1.18 -5.46 -13.81
C VAL A 97 -1.92 -6.47 -14.66
N GLU A 98 -2.74 -6.01 -15.61
CA GLU A 98 -3.43 -6.90 -16.50
C GLU A 98 -2.45 -7.70 -17.35
N LEU A 99 -1.37 -7.10 -17.76
CA LEU A 99 -0.40 -7.83 -18.54
C LEU A 99 0.23 -8.93 -17.71
N VAL A 100 0.31 -8.75 -16.41
CA VAL A 100 0.80 -9.79 -15.54
C VAL A 100 -0.23 -10.89 -15.39
N GLU A 101 -1.52 -10.54 -15.45
CA GLU A 101 -2.58 -11.51 -15.31
C GLU A 101 -3.52 -11.40 -16.50
N PRO A 102 -3.06 -11.83 -17.64
CA PRO A 102 -3.80 -11.56 -18.87
C PRO A 102 -5.03 -12.40 -19.05
N SER A 103 -5.28 -13.32 -18.17
CA SER A 103 -6.35 -14.23 -18.43
C SER A 103 -7.69 -13.76 -17.94
N ASN A 104 -7.83 -12.54 -17.52
CA ASN A 104 -9.11 -12.09 -17.01
C ASN A 104 -9.90 -11.45 -18.15
N PRO A 105 -10.81 -12.19 -18.79
CA PRO A 105 -11.50 -11.63 -19.94
C PRO A 105 -12.52 -10.58 -19.58
N ASP A 106 -12.95 -10.53 -18.35
CA ASP A 106 -13.93 -9.55 -17.98
C ASP A 106 -13.42 -8.14 -18.14
N ILE A 107 -12.12 -7.96 -18.02
CA ILE A 107 -11.55 -6.65 -18.17
C ILE A 107 -11.79 -6.14 -19.57
N TYR A 108 -11.77 -7.02 -20.55
CA TYR A 108 -11.94 -6.60 -21.90
C TYR A 108 -13.39 -6.37 -22.24
N THR A 109 -14.27 -7.10 -21.62
CA THR A 109 -15.67 -6.99 -21.97
C THR A 109 -16.34 -5.81 -21.32
N THR A 110 -15.78 -5.30 -20.27
CA THR A 110 -16.42 -4.18 -19.62
C THR A 110 -16.14 -2.86 -20.30
N ARG A 111 -15.30 -2.83 -21.27
CA ARG A 111 -15.04 -1.60 -21.94
C ARG A 111 -16.10 -1.20 -22.92
#